data_35a8a2c948576bc2bb75fbaf26ae7791
#
_entry.id   35a8a2c948576bc2bb75fbaf26ae7791
#
_cell.length_a   1.000
_cell.length_b   1.000
_cell.length_c   1.000
_cell.angle_alpha   90.00
_cell.angle_beta   90.00
_cell.angle_gamma   90.00
#
_symmetry.space_group_name_H-M   'P 1'
#
loop_
_entity.id
_entity.type
_entity.pdbx_description
1 polymer ?
#
loop_
_entity_poly.entity_id
_entity_poly.type
_entity_poly.pdbx_seq_one_letter_code
_entity_poly.pdbx_strand_id
1 'polypeptide(L)'
;MPDDAPTPSFSPEPSRPPRSPKRTARRRTAILDAARHLFTQHGIEPVTTNQIAAEAGISPGNLYYWFRSKAEIVRALFDDWAERMRIPAEQVTEPVDALRALWNRATQTQQPDPAYAFFLRDLLPLLHTDPVLAAAYRQGYTARRDEFVRAVERIIDAGLLRPPAPPTTIRDLVSLLWLVSETAQPFASIVGDPRIDSQHYGRAIIEPHLTEAGRRALHLPTSADADGDHP
;
A
#
# COMPACT_ATOMS: atom_id res chain seq x y z
N MET A 1 -17.37 -76.29 -28.24
CA MET A 1 -17.50 -75.55 -26.98
C MET A 1 -16.57 -74.34 -27.09
N PRO A 2 -17.07 -73.12 -27.24
CA PRO A 2 -16.22 -71.91 -27.14
C PRO A 2 -16.05 -71.46 -25.70
N ASP A 3 -14.83 -71.09 -25.39
CA ASP A 3 -14.28 -70.63 -24.14
C ASP A 3 -14.80 -69.21 -23.82
N ASP A 4 -15.47 -69.09 -22.69
CA ASP A 4 -16.11 -67.84 -22.26
C ASP A 4 -15.16 -67.13 -21.27
N ALA A 5 -14.31 -66.23 -21.78
CA ALA A 5 -13.43 -65.42 -20.98
C ALA A 5 -14.20 -64.23 -20.37
N PRO A 6 -14.10 -63.95 -19.05
CA PRO A 6 -14.83 -62.83 -18.44
C PRO A 6 -14.21 -61.49 -18.82
N THR A 7 -15.05 -60.60 -19.34
CA THR A 7 -14.76 -59.19 -19.63
C THR A 7 -14.44 -58.42 -18.34
N PRO A 8 -13.33 -57.65 -18.25
CA PRO A 8 -13.05 -56.84 -17.06
C PRO A 8 -14.06 -55.70 -16.98
N SER A 9 -14.82 -55.64 -15.90
CA SER A 9 -15.70 -54.52 -15.57
C SER A 9 -14.87 -53.29 -15.14
N PHE A 10 -14.83 -52.30 -16.00
CA PHE A 10 -14.25 -50.99 -15.71
C PHE A 10 -15.23 -50.21 -14.82
N SER A 11 -14.98 -50.12 -13.53
CA SER A 11 -15.70 -49.23 -12.62
C SER A 11 -15.10 -47.83 -12.77
N PRO A 12 -15.89 -46.79 -13.14
CA PRO A 12 -15.36 -45.43 -13.20
C PRO A 12 -15.02 -44.95 -11.79
N GLU A 13 -13.77 -44.44 -11.61
CA GLU A 13 -13.36 -43.77 -10.38
C GLU A 13 -14.33 -42.64 -10.03
N PRO A 14 -14.67 -42.45 -8.77
CA PRO A 14 -15.57 -41.33 -8.38
C PRO A 14 -14.92 -40.01 -8.71
N SER A 15 -15.53 -39.24 -9.62
CA SER A 15 -15.12 -37.92 -10.01
C SER A 15 -15.07 -37.01 -8.78
N ARG A 16 -13.87 -36.48 -8.50
CA ARG A 16 -13.61 -35.59 -7.38
C ARG A 16 -14.55 -34.39 -7.44
N PRO A 17 -15.34 -34.10 -6.39
CA PRO A 17 -16.33 -33.01 -6.45
C PRO A 17 -15.68 -31.66 -6.74
N PRO A 18 -16.30 -30.77 -7.49
CA PRO A 18 -15.77 -29.44 -7.82
C PRO A 18 -15.49 -28.67 -6.53
N ARG A 19 -14.28 -28.14 -6.40
CA ARG A 19 -13.85 -27.39 -5.20
C ARG A 19 -14.73 -26.15 -5.05
N SER A 20 -15.36 -25.96 -3.87
CA SER A 20 -16.23 -24.83 -3.62
C SER A 20 -15.42 -23.52 -3.70
N PRO A 21 -15.97 -22.42 -4.29
CA PRO A 21 -15.29 -21.13 -4.42
C PRO A 21 -14.73 -20.62 -3.07
N LYS A 22 -15.42 -20.85 -1.97
CA LYS A 22 -14.97 -20.48 -0.61
C LYS A 22 -13.68 -21.18 -0.18
N ARG A 23 -13.51 -22.46 -0.54
CA ARG A 23 -12.30 -23.24 -0.21
C ARG A 23 -11.10 -22.79 -1.07
N THR A 24 -11.36 -22.39 -2.29
CA THR A 24 -10.39 -21.83 -3.23
C THR A 24 -9.85 -20.51 -2.71
N ALA A 25 -10.74 -19.58 -2.34
CA ALA A 25 -10.37 -18.27 -1.79
C ALA A 25 -9.54 -18.42 -0.49
N ARG A 26 -9.98 -19.26 0.46
CA ARG A 26 -9.25 -19.51 1.71
C ARG A 26 -7.82 -20.01 1.50
N ARG A 27 -7.60 -20.86 0.50
CA ARG A 27 -6.24 -21.38 0.20
C ARG A 27 -5.32 -20.30 -0.35
N ARG A 28 -5.82 -19.50 -1.29
CA ARG A 28 -5.06 -18.37 -1.85
C ARG A 28 -4.69 -17.38 -0.74
N THR A 29 -5.63 -17.04 0.13
CA THR A 29 -5.39 -16.15 1.29
C THR A 29 -4.32 -16.76 2.21
N ALA A 30 -4.39 -18.03 2.55
CA ALA A 30 -3.39 -18.67 3.43
C ALA A 30 -1.96 -18.60 2.85
N ILE A 31 -1.79 -18.73 1.52
CA ILE A 31 -0.48 -18.58 0.87
C ILE A 31 0.01 -17.14 0.97
N LEU A 32 -0.87 -16.15 0.73
CA LEU A 32 -0.53 -14.74 0.82
C LEU A 32 -0.20 -14.34 2.27
N ASP A 33 -0.92 -14.86 3.26
CA ASP A 33 -0.66 -14.60 4.67
C ASP A 33 0.70 -15.18 5.09
N ALA A 34 1.02 -16.41 4.68
CA ALA A 34 2.32 -17.02 4.92
C ALA A 34 3.46 -16.23 4.27
N ALA A 35 3.29 -15.83 3.02
CA ALA A 35 4.28 -15.02 2.30
C ALA A 35 4.48 -13.66 2.98
N ARG A 36 3.40 -12.97 3.35
CA ARG A 36 3.44 -11.68 4.05
C ARG A 36 4.18 -11.78 5.38
N HIS A 37 3.90 -12.83 6.16
CA HIS A 37 4.59 -13.12 7.43
C HIS A 37 6.10 -13.24 7.21
N LEU A 38 6.52 -14.12 6.29
CA LEU A 38 7.93 -14.36 6.00
C LEU A 38 8.63 -13.13 5.43
N PHE A 39 7.99 -12.37 4.53
CA PHE A 39 8.55 -11.16 3.95
C PHE A 39 8.73 -10.05 4.99
N THR A 40 7.81 -9.94 5.95
CA THR A 40 7.93 -8.98 7.05
C THR A 40 9.13 -9.29 7.93
N GLN A 41 9.39 -10.55 8.23
CA GLN A 41 10.50 -10.98 9.09
C GLN A 41 11.85 -10.95 8.39
N HIS A 42 11.93 -11.39 7.14
CA HIS A 42 13.19 -11.70 6.46
C HIS A 42 13.47 -10.83 5.24
N GLY A 43 12.49 -10.07 4.74
CA GLY A 43 12.57 -9.44 3.43
C GLY A 43 12.12 -10.35 2.30
N ILE A 44 11.87 -9.76 1.14
CA ILE A 44 11.39 -10.53 -0.03
C ILE A 44 12.50 -11.39 -0.61
N GLU A 45 13.72 -10.85 -0.74
CA GLU A 45 14.83 -11.47 -1.46
C GLU A 45 15.18 -12.88 -0.93
N PRO A 46 15.48 -13.10 0.36
CA PRO A 46 15.94 -14.39 0.86
C PRO A 46 14.83 -15.44 0.97
N VAL A 47 13.55 -15.07 0.92
CA VAL A 47 12.43 -16.01 1.08
C VAL A 47 12.17 -16.78 -0.22
N THR A 48 12.07 -18.11 -0.10
CA THR A 48 11.80 -19.02 -1.23
C THR A 48 10.33 -19.46 -1.25
N THR A 49 9.85 -19.89 -2.43
CA THR A 49 8.51 -20.48 -2.58
C THR A 49 8.32 -21.76 -1.74
N ASN A 50 9.40 -22.53 -1.50
CA ASN A 50 9.35 -23.71 -0.64
C ASN A 50 9.09 -23.34 0.83
N GLN A 51 9.73 -22.27 1.33
CA GLN A 51 9.46 -21.76 2.67
C GLN A 51 8.02 -21.26 2.81
N ILE A 52 7.52 -20.54 1.79
CA ILE A 52 6.12 -20.07 1.77
C ILE A 52 5.16 -21.27 1.78
N ALA A 53 5.44 -22.32 1.00
CA ALA A 53 4.62 -23.54 0.99
C ALA A 53 4.60 -24.23 2.36
N ALA A 54 5.76 -24.36 3.00
CA ALA A 54 5.89 -24.94 4.33
C ALA A 54 5.12 -24.13 5.38
N GLU A 55 5.26 -22.82 5.39
CA GLU A 55 4.56 -21.91 6.30
C GLU A 55 3.03 -21.96 6.08
N ALA A 56 2.57 -22.05 4.83
CA ALA A 56 1.16 -22.20 4.48
C ALA A 56 0.59 -23.62 4.74
N GLY A 57 1.41 -24.56 5.19
CA GLY A 57 1.00 -25.96 5.44
C GLY A 57 0.58 -26.69 4.17
N ILE A 58 1.24 -26.45 3.01
CA ILE A 58 0.94 -27.07 1.73
C ILE A 58 2.21 -27.59 1.05
N SER A 59 2.05 -28.53 0.11
CA SER A 59 3.19 -28.97 -0.72
C SER A 59 3.62 -27.88 -1.72
N PRO A 60 4.91 -27.83 -2.12
CA PRO A 60 5.38 -26.93 -3.17
C PRO A 60 4.59 -27.07 -4.47
N GLY A 61 4.26 -28.29 -4.91
CA GLY A 61 3.44 -28.50 -6.09
C GLY A 61 2.03 -27.90 -5.98
N ASN A 62 1.45 -27.89 -4.77
CA ASN A 62 0.18 -27.22 -4.52
C ASN A 62 0.32 -25.68 -4.55
N LEU A 63 1.43 -25.12 -4.08
CA LEU A 63 1.71 -23.69 -4.19
C LEU A 63 1.81 -23.27 -5.66
N TYR A 64 2.56 -24.01 -6.49
CA TYR A 64 2.72 -23.72 -7.93
C TYR A 64 1.41 -23.80 -8.73
N TYR A 65 0.43 -24.51 -8.23
CA TYR A 65 -0.93 -24.46 -8.81
C TYR A 65 -1.59 -23.08 -8.66
N TRP A 66 -1.27 -22.34 -7.56
CA TRP A 66 -1.84 -21.01 -7.26
C TRP A 66 -0.99 -19.87 -7.78
N PHE A 67 0.31 -20.00 -7.66
CA PHE A 67 1.28 -18.98 -8.03
C PHE A 67 2.47 -19.63 -8.71
N ARG A 68 2.72 -19.27 -9.95
CA ARG A 68 3.78 -19.87 -10.77
C ARG A 68 5.18 -19.44 -10.35
N SER A 69 5.28 -18.33 -9.57
CA SER A 69 6.57 -17.79 -9.11
C SER A 69 6.40 -16.95 -7.85
N LYS A 70 7.51 -16.67 -7.17
CA LYS A 70 7.55 -15.70 -6.05
C LYS A 70 7.09 -14.31 -6.50
N ALA A 71 7.44 -13.90 -7.73
CA ALA A 71 7.02 -12.62 -8.29
C ALA A 71 5.49 -12.48 -8.39
N GLU A 72 4.77 -13.54 -8.75
CA GLU A 72 3.29 -13.52 -8.74
C GLU A 72 2.71 -13.34 -7.34
N ILE A 73 3.32 -13.94 -6.32
CA ILE A 73 2.93 -13.76 -4.91
C ILE A 73 3.16 -12.30 -4.49
N VAL A 74 4.33 -11.75 -4.82
CA VAL A 74 4.68 -10.35 -4.53
C VAL A 74 3.69 -9.39 -5.20
N ARG A 75 3.36 -9.60 -6.47
CA ARG A 75 2.37 -8.77 -7.18
C ARG A 75 0.98 -8.85 -6.54
N ALA A 76 0.54 -10.05 -6.14
CA ALA A 76 -0.75 -10.22 -5.46
C ALA A 76 -0.80 -9.51 -4.09
N LEU A 77 0.31 -9.51 -3.35
CA LEU A 77 0.44 -8.75 -2.11
C LEU A 77 0.50 -7.24 -2.36
N PHE A 78 1.13 -6.82 -3.47
CA PHE A 78 1.14 -5.43 -3.88
C PHE A 78 -0.26 -4.91 -4.21
N ASP A 79 -1.07 -5.70 -4.92
CA ASP A 79 -2.46 -5.34 -5.24
C ASP A 79 -3.29 -5.16 -3.96
N ASP A 80 -3.14 -6.07 -2.97
CA ASP A 80 -3.82 -5.99 -1.68
C ASP A 80 -3.35 -4.75 -0.87
N TRP A 81 -2.06 -4.48 -0.85
CA TRP A 81 -1.49 -3.28 -0.24
C TRP A 81 -1.98 -2.00 -0.91
N ALA A 82 -1.97 -1.96 -2.26
CA ALA A 82 -2.42 -0.82 -3.03
C ALA A 82 -3.89 -0.50 -2.79
N GLU A 83 -4.76 -1.54 -2.67
CA GLU A 83 -6.17 -1.35 -2.35
C GLU A 83 -6.38 -0.81 -0.92
N ARG A 84 -5.60 -1.29 0.07
CA ARG A 84 -5.64 -0.75 1.44
C ARG A 84 -5.18 0.71 1.52
N MET A 85 -4.28 1.11 0.63
CA MET A 85 -3.79 2.49 0.54
C MET A 85 -4.78 3.43 -0.18
N ARG A 86 -5.86 2.93 -0.77
CA ARG A 86 -6.89 3.77 -1.39
C ARG A 86 -7.65 4.53 -0.31
N ILE A 87 -7.78 5.82 -0.51
CA ILE A 87 -8.77 6.64 0.20
C ILE A 87 -10.03 6.58 -0.66
N PRO A 88 -11.16 6.05 -0.15
CA PRO A 88 -12.39 6.05 -0.91
C PRO A 88 -12.78 7.51 -1.23
N ALA A 89 -12.91 7.83 -2.52
CA ALA A 89 -13.27 9.18 -2.99
C ALA A 89 -14.59 9.67 -2.38
N GLU A 90 -15.47 8.75 -2.00
CA GLU A 90 -16.76 9.00 -1.36
C GLU A 90 -16.64 9.52 0.08
N GLN A 91 -15.50 9.30 0.74
CA GLN A 91 -15.28 9.74 2.13
C GLN A 91 -14.75 11.18 2.24
N VAL A 92 -14.48 11.85 1.10
CA VAL A 92 -13.77 13.13 1.09
C VAL A 92 -14.45 14.12 0.14
N THR A 93 -15.77 14.31 0.31
CA THR A 93 -16.56 15.27 -0.48
C THR A 93 -16.39 16.70 0.04
N GLU A 94 -16.34 16.87 1.36
CA GLU A 94 -16.23 18.19 1.98
C GLU A 94 -14.76 18.65 2.08
N PRO A 95 -14.45 19.91 1.74
CA PRO A 95 -13.08 20.43 1.75
C PRO A 95 -12.38 20.32 3.13
N VAL A 96 -13.12 20.48 4.23
CA VAL A 96 -12.57 20.31 5.59
C VAL A 96 -12.17 18.89 5.87
N ASP A 97 -12.97 17.91 5.44
CA ASP A 97 -12.65 16.49 5.62
C ASP A 97 -11.50 16.07 4.70
N ALA A 98 -11.41 16.67 3.49
CA ALA A 98 -10.27 16.51 2.60
C ALA A 98 -8.98 17.03 3.24
N LEU A 99 -9.02 18.21 3.86
CA LEU A 99 -7.88 18.77 4.57
C LEU A 99 -7.47 17.89 5.76
N ARG A 100 -8.43 17.42 6.56
CA ARG A 100 -8.16 16.50 7.67
C ARG A 100 -7.54 15.20 7.20
N ALA A 101 -8.05 14.62 6.12
CA ALA A 101 -7.51 13.39 5.54
C ALA A 101 -6.06 13.60 5.04
N LEU A 102 -5.81 14.71 4.32
CA LEU A 102 -4.47 15.09 3.85
C LEU A 102 -3.50 15.29 5.02
N TRP A 103 -3.92 16.08 6.03
CA TRP A 103 -3.14 16.34 7.22
C TRP A 103 -2.82 15.09 8.00
N ASN A 104 -3.83 14.28 8.28
CA ASN A 104 -3.67 13.02 8.99
C ASN A 104 -2.72 12.09 8.25
N ARG A 105 -2.81 12.00 6.93
CA ARG A 105 -1.91 11.16 6.14
C ARG A 105 -0.47 11.67 6.19
N ALA A 106 -0.27 12.98 6.19
CA ALA A 106 1.07 13.60 6.21
C ALA A 106 1.70 13.63 7.60
N THR A 107 0.89 13.66 8.67
CA THR A 107 1.36 13.90 10.03
C THR A 107 1.02 12.78 11.01
N GLN A 108 0.17 11.82 10.62
CA GLN A 108 -0.13 10.70 11.49
C GLN A 108 0.96 9.65 11.45
N THR A 109 1.24 9.17 12.65
CA THR A 109 1.87 7.90 13.02
C THR A 109 1.04 6.69 12.52
N GLN A 110 0.39 6.75 11.39
CA GLN A 110 0.06 5.50 10.74
C GLN A 110 1.39 4.92 10.31
N GLN A 111 1.99 4.21 11.26
CA GLN A 111 3.00 3.24 10.89
C GLN A 111 2.39 2.47 9.73
N PRO A 112 3.09 2.37 8.60
CA PRO A 112 2.64 1.54 7.51
C PRO A 112 2.22 0.23 8.14
N ASP A 113 1.07 -0.32 7.72
CA ASP A 113 0.59 -1.60 8.27
C ASP A 113 1.81 -2.50 8.44
N PRO A 114 2.19 -2.86 9.67
CA PRO A 114 3.44 -3.60 9.93
C PRO A 114 3.53 -4.85 9.05
N ALA A 115 2.37 -5.38 8.65
CA ALA A 115 2.24 -6.51 7.75
C ALA A 115 2.73 -6.22 6.30
N TYR A 116 2.94 -4.96 5.92
CA TYR A 116 3.42 -4.54 4.61
C TYR A 116 4.68 -3.66 4.67
N ALA A 117 5.32 -3.57 5.84
CA ALA A 117 6.54 -2.77 6.04
C ALA A 117 7.70 -3.19 5.09
N PHE A 118 7.69 -4.45 4.64
CA PHE A 118 8.67 -4.95 3.67
C PHE A 118 8.56 -4.23 2.31
N PHE A 119 7.39 -3.75 1.89
CA PHE A 119 7.28 -2.98 0.65
C PHE A 119 7.99 -1.64 0.73
N LEU A 120 7.96 -0.95 1.87
CA LEU A 120 8.69 0.32 2.02
C LEU A 120 10.21 0.12 1.86
N ARG A 121 10.73 -1.03 2.29
CA ARG A 121 12.14 -1.36 2.20
C ARG A 121 12.53 -1.87 0.81
N ASP A 122 11.72 -2.77 0.26
CA ASP A 122 12.09 -3.59 -0.89
C ASP A 122 11.44 -3.11 -2.21
N LEU A 123 10.55 -2.08 -2.18
CA LEU A 123 9.75 -1.65 -3.33
C LEU A 123 10.63 -1.18 -4.51
N LEU A 124 11.55 -0.25 -4.28
CA LEU A 124 12.35 0.31 -5.37
C LEU A 124 13.20 -0.75 -6.11
N PRO A 125 13.94 -1.66 -5.43
CA PRO A 125 14.59 -2.78 -6.08
C PRO A 125 13.62 -3.68 -6.86
N LEU A 126 12.44 -3.96 -6.33
CA LEU A 126 11.42 -4.76 -7.01
C LEU A 126 10.92 -4.10 -8.29
N LEU A 127 10.67 -2.79 -8.28
CA LEU A 127 10.24 -2.04 -9.46
C LEU A 127 11.31 -2.03 -10.57
N HIS A 128 12.59 -2.15 -10.22
CA HIS A 128 13.68 -2.28 -11.21
C HIS A 128 13.74 -3.67 -11.84
N THR A 129 13.40 -4.71 -11.10
CA THR A 129 13.56 -6.10 -11.55
C THR A 129 12.29 -6.73 -12.09
N ASP A 130 11.10 -6.18 -11.76
CA ASP A 130 9.80 -6.68 -12.20
C ASP A 130 9.05 -5.63 -13.04
N PRO A 131 9.11 -5.70 -14.39
CA PRO A 131 8.46 -4.72 -15.27
C PRO A 131 6.93 -4.73 -15.17
N VAL A 132 6.31 -5.86 -14.78
CA VAL A 132 4.85 -5.96 -14.59
C VAL A 132 4.44 -5.21 -13.33
N LEU A 133 5.18 -5.41 -12.23
CA LEU A 133 4.97 -4.67 -10.98
C LEU A 133 5.21 -3.17 -11.20
N ALA A 134 6.28 -2.80 -11.92
CA ALA A 134 6.58 -1.41 -12.25
C ALA A 134 5.47 -0.74 -13.08
N ALA A 135 4.85 -1.46 -14.00
CA ALA A 135 3.72 -0.94 -14.78
C ALA A 135 2.49 -0.70 -13.90
N ALA A 136 2.14 -1.67 -13.04
CA ALA A 136 1.03 -1.55 -12.09
C ALA A 136 1.25 -0.39 -11.11
N TYR A 137 2.47 -0.26 -10.57
CA TYR A 137 2.86 0.84 -9.69
C TYR A 137 2.71 2.21 -10.37
N ARG A 138 3.25 2.37 -11.59
CA ARG A 138 3.14 3.63 -12.34
C ARG A 138 1.69 4.03 -12.61
N GLN A 139 0.85 3.06 -12.98
CA GLN A 139 -0.57 3.32 -13.19
C GLN A 139 -1.25 3.78 -11.90
N GLY A 140 -1.03 3.07 -10.80
CA GLY A 140 -1.58 3.42 -9.50
C GLY A 140 -1.07 4.77 -8.98
N TYR A 141 0.23 5.06 -9.16
CA TYR A 141 0.84 6.35 -8.82
C TYR A 141 0.18 7.50 -9.58
N THR A 142 0.08 7.39 -10.91
CA THR A 142 -0.49 8.46 -11.75
C THR A 142 -1.94 8.75 -11.37
N ALA A 143 -2.78 7.71 -11.24
CA ALA A 143 -4.18 7.86 -10.88
C ALA A 143 -4.34 8.55 -9.50
N ARG A 144 -3.64 8.06 -8.49
CA ARG A 144 -3.72 8.61 -7.12
C ARG A 144 -3.15 10.01 -7.01
N ARG A 145 -2.02 10.30 -7.68
CA ARG A 145 -1.46 11.64 -7.72
C ARG A 145 -2.48 12.65 -8.26
N ASP A 146 -3.15 12.32 -9.36
CA ASP A 146 -4.12 13.22 -9.97
C ASP A 146 -5.38 13.39 -9.09
N GLU A 147 -5.77 12.36 -8.34
CA GLU A 147 -6.83 12.47 -7.31
C GLU A 147 -6.41 13.39 -6.17
N PHE A 148 -5.18 13.27 -5.67
CA PHE A 148 -4.66 14.15 -4.62
C PHE A 148 -4.53 15.60 -5.09
N VAL A 149 -4.08 15.84 -6.33
CA VAL A 149 -4.01 17.20 -6.90
C VAL A 149 -5.40 17.83 -6.88
N ARG A 150 -6.43 17.13 -7.39
CA ARG A 150 -7.82 17.63 -7.37
C ARG A 150 -8.34 17.87 -5.95
N ALA A 151 -7.96 17.03 -4.99
CA ALA A 151 -8.35 17.23 -3.59
C ALA A 151 -7.72 18.50 -3.01
N VAL A 152 -6.42 18.73 -3.26
CA VAL A 152 -5.72 19.95 -2.82
C VAL A 152 -6.28 21.20 -3.50
N GLU A 153 -6.62 21.16 -4.79
CA GLU A 153 -7.28 22.25 -5.49
C GLU A 153 -8.59 22.65 -4.80
N ARG A 154 -9.46 21.69 -4.49
CA ARG A 154 -10.71 21.97 -3.75
C ARG A 154 -10.47 22.57 -2.35
N ILE A 155 -9.43 22.13 -1.65
CA ILE A 155 -9.08 22.68 -0.32
C ILE A 155 -8.60 24.14 -0.47
N ILE A 156 -7.86 24.47 -1.53
CA ILE A 156 -7.41 25.83 -1.85
C ILE A 156 -8.61 26.71 -2.21
N ASP A 157 -9.51 26.25 -3.08
CA ASP A 157 -10.72 26.96 -3.49
C ASP A 157 -11.64 27.26 -2.29
N ALA A 158 -11.65 26.40 -1.29
CA ALA A 158 -12.35 26.62 -0.02
C ALA A 158 -11.61 27.57 0.95
N GLY A 159 -10.46 28.11 0.57
CA GLY A 159 -9.68 29.04 1.40
C GLY A 159 -8.99 28.40 2.61
N LEU A 160 -8.85 27.08 2.66
CA LEU A 160 -8.24 26.36 3.77
C LEU A 160 -6.72 26.17 3.60
N LEU A 161 -6.24 26.16 2.35
CA LEU A 161 -4.81 26.18 1.99
C LEU A 161 -4.52 27.34 1.07
N ARG A 162 -3.31 27.86 1.14
CA ARG A 162 -2.74 28.81 0.15
C ARG A 162 -2.07 28.01 -0.97
N PRO A 163 -2.21 28.42 -2.24
CA PRO A 163 -1.47 27.82 -3.34
C PRO A 163 0.04 27.99 -3.14
N PRO A 164 0.86 27.09 -3.64
CA PRO A 164 2.30 27.30 -3.67
C PRO A 164 2.68 28.50 -4.53
N ALA A 165 3.76 29.18 -4.16
CA ALA A 165 4.31 30.26 -4.96
C ALA A 165 5.04 29.71 -6.21
N PRO A 166 4.90 30.37 -7.38
CA PRO A 166 5.67 30.00 -8.56
C PRO A 166 7.18 29.98 -8.29
N PRO A 167 7.95 29.07 -8.90
CA PRO A 167 7.56 28.12 -9.95
C PRO A 167 6.92 26.83 -9.44
N THR A 168 6.81 26.62 -8.12
CA THR A 168 6.25 25.41 -7.52
C THR A 168 4.76 25.25 -7.85
N THR A 169 4.36 24.05 -8.20
CA THR A 169 2.96 23.69 -8.51
C THR A 169 2.34 22.81 -7.43
N ILE A 170 1.01 22.69 -7.40
CA ILE A 170 0.31 21.74 -6.53
C ILE A 170 0.80 20.31 -6.81
N ARG A 171 1.05 19.98 -8.07
CA ARG A 171 1.58 18.69 -8.49
C ARG A 171 2.96 18.40 -7.88
N ASP A 172 3.80 19.42 -7.76
CA ASP A 172 5.13 19.29 -7.13
C ASP A 172 4.99 19.00 -5.64
N LEU A 173 4.10 19.71 -4.94
CA LEU A 173 3.85 19.43 -3.51
C LEU A 173 3.33 18.01 -3.27
N VAL A 174 2.38 17.56 -4.09
CA VAL A 174 1.86 16.20 -4.02
C VAL A 174 2.96 15.17 -4.31
N SER A 175 3.83 15.45 -5.29
CA SER A 175 4.96 14.58 -5.63
C SER A 175 6.00 14.52 -4.51
N LEU A 176 6.29 15.66 -3.85
CA LEU A 176 7.18 15.72 -2.68
C LEU A 176 6.63 14.91 -1.50
N LEU A 177 5.35 15.07 -1.18
CA LEU A 177 4.69 14.27 -0.14
C LEU A 177 4.78 12.79 -0.42
N TRP A 178 4.60 12.39 -1.70
CA TRP A 178 4.74 11.01 -2.12
C TRP A 178 6.16 10.48 -1.93
N LEU A 179 7.16 11.22 -2.44
CA LEU A 179 8.57 10.86 -2.30
C LEU A 179 8.96 10.69 -0.83
N VAL A 180 8.58 11.65 0.02
CA VAL A 180 8.85 11.59 1.46
C VAL A 180 8.20 10.37 2.09
N SER A 181 6.94 10.07 1.77
CA SER A 181 6.22 8.94 2.35
C SER A 181 6.85 7.58 2.00
N GLU A 182 7.48 7.46 0.84
CA GLU A 182 8.09 6.20 0.39
C GLU A 182 9.57 6.08 0.76
N THR A 183 10.28 7.19 0.90
CA THR A 183 11.75 7.15 1.02
C THR A 183 12.27 7.55 2.38
N ALA A 184 11.54 8.31 3.20
CA ALA A 184 12.05 8.81 4.48
C ALA A 184 12.45 7.67 5.43
N GLN A 185 11.61 6.67 5.63
CA GLN A 185 11.90 5.58 6.56
C GLN A 185 13.05 4.65 6.10
N PRO A 186 13.10 4.16 4.84
CA PRO A 186 14.26 3.43 4.34
C PRO A 186 15.55 4.24 4.46
N PHE A 187 15.51 5.51 4.11
CA PHE A 187 16.68 6.38 4.20
C PHE A 187 17.14 6.60 5.66
N ALA A 188 16.21 6.87 6.58
CA ALA A 188 16.49 6.99 8.01
C ALA A 188 17.21 5.75 8.57
N SER A 189 16.75 4.57 8.16
CA SER A 189 17.37 3.29 8.56
C SER A 189 18.80 3.13 8.06
N ILE A 190 19.08 3.61 6.82
CA ILE A 190 20.43 3.51 6.21
C ILE A 190 21.40 4.48 6.89
N VAL A 191 20.98 5.73 7.14
CA VAL A 191 21.85 6.76 7.71
C VAL A 191 21.90 6.73 9.23
N GLY A 192 21.01 5.98 9.89
CA GLY A 192 20.96 5.86 11.36
C GLY A 192 20.45 7.13 12.05
N ASP A 193 19.70 8.01 11.35
CA ASP A 193 19.13 9.23 11.93
C ASP A 193 17.60 9.11 12.11
N PRO A 194 17.13 8.89 13.36
CA PRO A 194 15.69 8.73 13.64
C PRO A 194 14.89 10.03 13.47
N ARG A 195 15.53 11.20 13.27
CA ARG A 195 14.84 12.47 12.98
C ARG A 195 14.37 12.55 11.55
N ILE A 196 14.85 11.68 10.67
CA ILE A 196 14.34 11.52 9.31
C ILE A 196 13.04 10.74 9.38
N ASP A 197 11.95 11.47 9.44
CA ASP A 197 10.61 10.95 9.64
C ASP A 197 9.64 11.54 8.60
N SER A 198 8.86 10.68 7.98
CA SER A 198 7.89 11.08 6.96
C SER A 198 6.82 12.04 7.47
N GLN A 199 6.49 11.95 8.77
CA GLN A 199 5.50 12.83 9.41
C GLN A 199 6.04 14.24 9.61
N HIS A 200 7.27 14.33 10.13
CA HIS A 200 7.95 15.61 10.31
C HIS A 200 8.06 16.35 8.97
N TYR A 201 8.54 15.68 7.93
CA TYR A 201 8.68 16.29 6.61
C TYR A 201 7.34 16.52 5.91
N GLY A 202 6.37 15.62 6.07
CA GLY A 202 5.02 15.81 5.55
C GLY A 202 4.36 17.05 6.15
N ARG A 203 4.50 17.26 7.46
CA ARG A 203 4.07 18.47 8.15
C ARG A 203 4.79 19.70 7.62
N ALA A 204 6.11 19.65 7.51
CA ALA A 204 6.92 20.77 7.01
C ALA A 204 6.54 21.19 5.58
N ILE A 205 6.04 20.24 4.75
CA ILE A 205 5.55 20.54 3.41
C ILE A 205 4.17 21.22 3.44
N ILE A 206 3.24 20.76 4.30
CA ILE A 206 1.84 21.24 4.27
C ILE A 206 1.64 22.50 5.13
N GLU A 207 2.25 22.53 6.31
CA GLU A 207 1.97 23.56 7.33
C GLU A 207 2.18 25.00 6.84
N PRO A 208 3.21 25.33 6.01
CA PRO A 208 3.40 26.68 5.46
C PRO A 208 2.25 27.15 4.57
N HIS A 209 1.48 26.22 4.01
CA HIS A 209 0.35 26.50 3.14
C HIS A 209 -0.98 26.66 3.90
N LEU A 210 -1.06 26.30 5.18
CA LEU A 210 -2.28 26.45 5.96
C LEU A 210 -2.66 27.93 6.10
N THR A 211 -3.94 28.22 5.84
CA THR A 211 -4.55 29.52 6.21
C THR A 211 -4.98 29.47 7.68
N GLU A 212 -5.37 30.61 8.25
CA GLU A 212 -5.98 30.65 9.59
C GLU A 212 -7.26 29.79 9.67
N ALA A 213 -8.07 29.79 8.60
CA ALA A 213 -9.23 28.92 8.50
C ALA A 213 -8.84 27.44 8.48
N GLY A 214 -7.79 27.09 7.74
CA GLY A 214 -7.25 25.71 7.71
C GLY A 214 -6.69 25.28 9.07
N ARG A 215 -5.95 26.15 9.78
CA ARG A 215 -5.46 25.88 11.14
C ARG A 215 -6.61 25.62 12.11
N ARG A 216 -7.65 26.47 12.09
CA ARG A 216 -8.86 26.25 12.92
C ARG A 216 -9.57 24.93 12.59
N ALA A 217 -9.70 24.59 11.31
CA ALA A 217 -10.33 23.33 10.87
C ALA A 217 -9.58 22.08 11.35
N LEU A 218 -8.26 22.22 11.59
CA LEU A 218 -7.38 21.17 12.12
C LEU A 218 -7.16 21.24 13.64
N HIS A 219 -7.76 22.22 14.33
CA HIS A 219 -7.55 22.49 15.76
C HIS A 219 -6.08 22.77 16.10
N LEU A 220 -5.34 23.41 15.18
CA LEU A 220 -3.96 23.84 15.38
C LEU A 220 -3.92 25.27 15.94
N PRO A 221 -2.85 25.66 16.68
CA PRO A 221 -2.64 27.03 17.11
C PRO A 221 -2.71 28.02 15.93
N THR A 222 -3.38 29.13 16.15
CA THR A 222 -3.47 30.23 15.18
C THR A 222 -2.51 31.37 15.57
N SER A 223 -2.29 32.33 14.66
CA SER A 223 -1.46 33.50 15.00
C SER A 223 -2.06 34.32 16.14
N ALA A 224 -3.37 34.30 16.32
CA ALA A 224 -4.06 34.96 17.43
C ALA A 224 -3.76 34.33 18.80
N ASP A 225 -3.47 33.02 18.82
CA ASP A 225 -3.12 32.32 20.07
C ASP A 225 -1.67 32.58 20.49
N ALA A 226 -0.80 32.95 19.53
CA ALA A 226 0.62 33.24 19.79
C ALA A 226 0.86 34.65 20.42
N ASP A 227 -0.03 35.61 20.18
CA ASP A 227 0.06 37.00 20.70
C ASP A 227 -0.56 37.14 22.11
N GLY A 228 -1.25 36.08 22.61
CA GLY A 228 -1.94 36.11 23.89
C GLY A 228 -1.10 35.69 25.13
N ASP A 229 0.13 35.24 24.95
CA ASP A 229 0.97 34.64 26.03
C ASP A 229 2.22 35.48 26.35
N HIS A 230 2.09 36.82 26.29
CA HIS A 230 3.08 37.72 26.89
C HIS A 230 2.42 38.54 28.01
N PRO A 231 2.72 38.25 29.27
CA PRO A 231 2.40 39.10 30.41
C PRO A 231 3.26 40.36 30.45
#